data_8cd2a8c4ad8a1f62c8c8084e1d92e6c0
#
_entry.id   8cd2a8c4ad8a1f62c8c8084e1d92e6c0
#
_cell.length_a   1.000
_cell.length_b   1.000
_cell.length_c   1.000
_cell.angle_alpha   90.00
_cell.angle_beta   90.00
_cell.angle_gamma   90.00
#
_symmetry.space_group_name_H-M   'P 1'
#
loop_
_entity.id
_entity.type
_entity.pdbx_description
1 polymer ?
#
loop_
_entity_poly.entity_id
_entity_poly.type
_entity_poly.pdbx_seq_one_letter_code
_entity_poly.pdbx_strand_id
1 'polypeptide(L)'
;MTIDQFLFRPSVTPHENMDPVKLLIDRATADDPDQLAELAAVTFPLACPASSRPEDIEHHIATELSSARFLEHLADPKKTLLCLREKDRLDGYSMLIAGDPADAGVRSSLSTFPTIELSKFYVHPDHHGRGQASALMQATLEAAAQSGARAVWLGTNNENHRAVRFYEKHGFTTVGVKTFRLGAGVENDFILELVLPTPPA
;
A
#
# COMPACT_ATOMS: atom_id res chain seq x y z
N MET A 1 46.98 7.89 58.79
CA MET A 1 45.51 7.83 58.72
C MET A 1 45.16 8.05 57.25
N THR A 2 45.01 6.97 56.47
CA THR A 2 44.93 6.96 54.99
C THR A 2 43.46 6.72 54.67
N ILE A 3 42.85 7.64 53.93
CA ILE A 3 41.46 7.55 53.49
C ILE A 3 41.47 6.94 52.11
N ASP A 4 40.86 5.76 52.02
CA ASP A 4 40.72 4.95 50.82
C ASP A 4 39.60 5.54 49.95
N GLN A 5 39.91 5.95 48.71
CA GLN A 5 38.95 6.45 47.75
C GLN A 5 38.32 5.27 46.99
N PHE A 6 37.06 4.99 47.31
CA PHE A 6 36.22 4.09 46.51
C PHE A 6 35.90 4.72 45.16
N LEU A 7 36.56 4.27 44.11
CA LEU A 7 36.23 4.56 42.70
C LEU A 7 35.02 3.73 42.29
N PHE A 8 33.86 4.38 42.27
CA PHE A 8 32.66 3.84 41.66
C PHE A 8 32.80 3.88 40.14
N ARG A 9 33.05 2.73 39.49
CA ARG A 9 32.96 2.60 38.05
C ARG A 9 31.51 2.37 37.66
N PRO A 10 30.84 3.23 36.83
CA PRO A 10 29.56 2.90 36.29
C PRO A 10 29.73 1.76 35.27
N SER A 11 29.02 0.69 35.51
CA SER A 11 28.86 -0.43 34.61
C SER A 11 28.10 0.07 33.40
N VAL A 12 28.79 0.28 32.30
CA VAL A 12 28.18 0.54 30.96
C VAL A 12 27.66 -0.82 30.48
N THR A 13 26.35 -1.02 30.57
CA THR A 13 25.67 -2.11 29.85
C THR A 13 25.91 -1.93 28.37
N PRO A 14 26.33 -2.97 27.64
CA PRO A 14 26.42 -2.89 26.18
C PRO A 14 25.01 -2.59 25.66
N HIS A 15 24.86 -1.52 24.88
CA HIS A 15 23.70 -1.35 24.03
C HIS A 15 23.66 -2.60 23.13
N GLU A 16 22.63 -3.40 23.26
CA GLU A 16 22.31 -4.43 22.29
C GLU A 16 22.31 -3.75 20.92
N ASN A 17 23.24 -4.17 20.08
CA ASN A 17 23.27 -3.83 18.66
C ASN A 17 21.97 -4.41 18.09
N MET A 18 20.93 -3.59 18.00
CA MET A 18 19.78 -3.91 17.18
C MET A 18 20.28 -3.88 15.74
N ASP A 19 20.54 -5.06 15.17
CA ASP A 19 20.79 -5.19 13.75
C ASP A 19 19.69 -4.42 13.02
N PRO A 20 20.04 -3.61 12.01
CA PRO A 20 19.04 -2.87 11.25
C PRO A 20 18.04 -3.88 10.68
N VAL A 21 16.79 -3.75 11.09
CA VAL A 21 15.73 -4.64 10.66
C VAL A 21 15.68 -4.61 9.14
N LYS A 22 16.02 -5.75 8.52
CA LYS A 22 16.09 -5.86 7.06
C LYS A 22 14.67 -5.84 6.51
N LEU A 23 14.30 -4.71 5.92
CA LEU A 23 13.08 -4.56 5.16
C LEU A 23 13.23 -5.32 3.84
N LEU A 24 12.28 -6.20 3.53
CA LEU A 24 12.22 -6.93 2.28
C LEU A 24 10.96 -6.53 1.51
N ILE A 25 11.10 -6.24 0.22
CA ILE A 25 9.96 -6.09 -0.69
C ILE A 25 10.12 -7.10 -1.80
N ASP A 26 9.15 -8.00 -1.92
CA ASP A 26 9.15 -9.08 -2.89
C ASP A 26 7.76 -9.27 -3.53
N ARG A 27 7.67 -10.13 -4.53
CA ARG A 27 6.40 -10.53 -5.10
C ARG A 27 5.69 -11.50 -4.16
N ALA A 28 4.38 -11.29 -3.99
CA ALA A 28 3.55 -12.23 -3.27
C ALA A 28 3.52 -13.60 -3.98
N THR A 29 3.41 -14.64 -3.18
CA THR A 29 3.39 -16.04 -3.60
C THR A 29 2.09 -16.74 -3.18
N ALA A 30 1.90 -17.98 -3.57
CA ALA A 30 0.74 -18.78 -3.17
C ALA A 30 0.68 -19.08 -1.65
N ASP A 31 1.74 -18.80 -0.91
CA ASP A 31 1.81 -19.01 0.54
C ASP A 31 1.35 -17.76 1.34
N ASP A 32 1.05 -16.64 0.67
CA ASP A 32 0.78 -15.35 1.30
C ASP A 32 -0.71 -14.97 1.51
N PRO A 33 -1.71 -15.65 0.93
CA PRO A 33 -3.10 -15.20 0.94
C PRO A 33 -3.66 -14.95 2.34
N ASP A 34 -3.29 -15.78 3.32
CA ASP A 34 -3.80 -15.64 4.70
C ASP A 34 -3.23 -14.39 5.37
N GLN A 35 -1.93 -14.14 5.26
CA GLN A 35 -1.30 -12.93 5.79
C GLN A 35 -1.79 -11.67 5.07
N LEU A 36 -2.04 -11.75 3.75
CA LEU A 36 -2.64 -10.65 2.98
C LEU A 36 -4.05 -10.33 3.45
N ALA A 37 -4.88 -11.34 3.70
CA ALA A 37 -6.23 -11.17 4.22
C ALA A 37 -6.22 -10.59 5.65
N GLU A 38 -5.36 -11.09 6.53
CA GLU A 38 -5.19 -10.57 7.90
C GLU A 38 -4.79 -9.09 7.88
N LEU A 39 -3.78 -8.72 7.07
CA LEU A 39 -3.35 -7.34 6.95
C LEU A 39 -4.44 -6.45 6.34
N ALA A 40 -5.15 -6.93 5.34
CA ALA A 40 -6.27 -6.20 4.72
C ALA A 40 -7.40 -5.94 5.72
N ALA A 41 -7.73 -6.90 6.57
CA ALA A 41 -8.74 -6.76 7.61
C ALA A 41 -8.39 -5.67 8.65
N VAL A 42 -7.11 -5.49 8.96
CA VAL A 42 -6.63 -4.43 9.86
C VAL A 42 -6.58 -3.06 9.18
N THR A 43 -6.21 -3.03 7.90
CA THR A 43 -5.88 -1.76 7.22
C THR A 43 -7.02 -1.15 6.43
N PHE A 44 -7.93 -1.97 5.87
CA PHE A 44 -9.06 -1.48 5.07
C PHE A 44 -10.00 -0.55 5.85
N PRO A 45 -10.41 -0.86 7.10
CA PRO A 45 -11.26 0.03 7.89
C PRO A 45 -10.68 1.42 8.09
N LEU A 46 -9.34 1.54 8.14
CA LEU A 46 -8.64 2.83 8.31
C LEU A 46 -8.69 3.71 7.06
N ALA A 47 -9.05 3.16 5.92
CA ALA A 47 -9.21 3.87 4.65
C ALA A 47 -10.66 4.30 4.40
N CYS A 48 -11.62 3.72 5.12
CA CYS A 48 -13.04 4.04 4.99
C CYS A 48 -13.38 5.35 5.71
N PRO A 49 -14.30 6.17 5.17
CA PRO A 49 -14.82 7.34 5.88
C PRO A 49 -15.61 6.94 7.15
N ALA A 50 -15.72 7.85 8.09
CA ALA A 50 -16.43 7.62 9.34
C ALA A 50 -17.94 7.36 9.15
N SER A 51 -18.49 7.71 7.99
CA SER A 51 -19.87 7.46 7.58
C SER A 51 -20.12 6.03 7.10
N SER A 52 -19.07 5.27 6.79
CA SER A 52 -19.20 3.88 6.32
C SER A 52 -19.75 2.99 7.43
N ARG A 53 -20.72 2.14 7.08
CA ARG A 53 -21.35 1.25 8.04
C ARG A 53 -20.41 0.09 8.37
N PRO A 54 -20.25 -0.26 9.66
CA PRO A 54 -19.37 -1.37 10.06
C PRO A 54 -19.70 -2.69 9.35
N GLU A 55 -20.98 -3.03 9.18
CA GLU A 55 -21.41 -4.25 8.51
C GLU A 55 -21.06 -4.29 7.02
N ASP A 56 -21.02 -3.14 6.33
CA ASP A 56 -20.61 -3.07 4.92
C ASP A 56 -19.08 -3.24 4.81
N ILE A 57 -18.32 -2.70 5.77
CA ILE A 57 -16.85 -2.90 5.86
C ILE A 57 -16.54 -4.37 6.12
N GLU A 58 -17.19 -5.00 7.10
CA GLU A 58 -17.01 -6.43 7.43
C GLU A 58 -17.37 -7.32 6.24
N HIS A 59 -18.47 -7.03 5.55
CA HIS A 59 -18.87 -7.77 4.36
C HIS A 59 -17.83 -7.65 3.24
N HIS A 60 -17.33 -6.43 2.98
CA HIS A 60 -16.30 -6.21 1.96
C HIS A 60 -15.01 -6.97 2.29
N ILE A 61 -14.57 -6.95 3.56
CA ILE A 61 -13.41 -7.72 4.00
C ILE A 61 -13.63 -9.21 3.76
N ALA A 62 -14.79 -9.74 4.14
CA ALA A 62 -15.09 -11.16 4.01
C ALA A 62 -15.18 -11.63 2.55
N THR A 63 -15.62 -10.78 1.63
CA THR A 63 -15.83 -11.13 0.22
C THR A 63 -14.70 -10.72 -0.70
N GLU A 64 -14.21 -9.48 -0.59
CA GLU A 64 -13.26 -8.90 -1.54
C GLU A 64 -11.80 -8.92 -1.05
N LEU A 65 -11.58 -9.15 0.26
CA LEU A 65 -10.26 -9.16 0.88
C LEU A 65 -9.97 -10.47 1.62
N SER A 66 -10.71 -11.54 1.31
CA SER A 66 -10.50 -12.88 1.88
C SER A 66 -9.28 -13.57 1.26
N SER A 67 -8.72 -14.58 1.97
CA SER A 67 -7.63 -15.42 1.46
C SER A 67 -7.97 -16.02 0.09
N ALA A 68 -9.22 -16.48 -0.11
CA ALA A 68 -9.68 -17.01 -1.39
C ALA A 68 -9.58 -15.96 -2.52
N ARG A 69 -9.96 -14.72 -2.26
CA ARG A 69 -9.83 -13.62 -3.24
C ARG A 69 -8.37 -13.28 -3.51
N PHE A 70 -7.50 -13.33 -2.52
CA PHE A 70 -6.07 -13.13 -2.75
C PHE A 70 -5.45 -14.25 -3.58
N LEU A 71 -5.87 -15.51 -3.39
CA LEU A 71 -5.48 -16.62 -4.27
C LEU A 71 -5.91 -16.38 -5.73
N GLU A 72 -7.14 -15.93 -5.96
CA GLU A 72 -7.61 -15.56 -7.31
C GLU A 72 -6.79 -14.40 -7.90
N HIS A 73 -6.44 -13.41 -7.07
CA HIS A 73 -5.59 -12.30 -7.52
C HIS A 73 -4.19 -12.76 -7.90
N LEU A 74 -3.60 -13.68 -7.14
CA LEU A 74 -2.28 -14.24 -7.43
C LEU A 74 -2.26 -15.12 -8.69
N ALA A 75 -3.39 -15.76 -9.01
CA ALA A 75 -3.54 -16.57 -10.23
C ALA A 75 -3.80 -15.75 -11.50
N ASP A 76 -4.19 -14.47 -11.37
CA ASP A 76 -4.49 -13.60 -12.52
C ASP A 76 -3.19 -12.98 -13.09
N PRO A 77 -2.80 -13.31 -14.33
CA PRO A 77 -1.57 -12.78 -14.93
C PRO A 77 -1.57 -11.26 -15.16
N LYS A 78 -2.73 -10.61 -15.07
CA LYS A 78 -2.84 -9.15 -15.15
C LYS A 78 -2.53 -8.46 -13.82
N LYS A 79 -2.41 -9.21 -12.72
CA LYS A 79 -2.21 -8.66 -11.39
C LYS A 79 -0.80 -8.93 -10.90
N THR A 80 -0.20 -7.92 -10.31
CA THR A 80 1.08 -8.01 -9.61
C THR A 80 0.90 -7.55 -8.19
N LEU A 81 1.15 -8.45 -7.23
CA LEU A 81 1.13 -8.13 -5.81
C LEU A 81 2.56 -8.06 -5.30
N LEU A 82 2.87 -6.98 -4.58
CA LEU A 82 4.13 -6.83 -3.85
C LEU A 82 3.84 -6.83 -2.36
N CYS A 83 4.69 -7.52 -1.61
CA CYS A 83 4.65 -7.63 -0.16
C CYS A 83 5.82 -6.88 0.45
N LEU A 84 5.56 -6.11 1.48
CA LEU A 84 6.56 -5.49 2.33
C LEU A 84 6.63 -6.31 3.62
N ARG A 85 7.82 -6.82 3.93
CA ARG A 85 8.03 -7.73 5.06
C ARG A 85 9.10 -7.19 6.01
N GLU A 86 8.84 -7.42 7.28
CA GLU A 86 9.82 -7.29 8.35
C GLU A 86 10.00 -8.67 8.98
N LYS A 87 11.13 -9.35 8.73
CA LYS A 87 11.33 -10.77 9.03
C LYS A 87 10.30 -11.63 8.29
N ASP A 88 9.51 -12.41 9.03
CA ASP A 88 8.49 -13.32 8.46
C ASP A 88 7.08 -12.72 8.47
N ARG A 89 6.93 -11.47 8.93
CA ARG A 89 5.63 -10.79 9.02
C ARG A 89 5.40 -9.89 7.81
N LEU A 90 4.21 -9.96 7.26
CA LEU A 90 3.76 -9.08 6.20
C LEU A 90 3.21 -7.78 6.82
N ASP A 91 3.89 -6.65 6.55
CA ASP A 91 3.60 -5.35 7.12
C ASP A 91 2.99 -4.35 6.11
N GLY A 92 3.00 -4.71 4.84
CA GLY A 92 2.37 -3.91 3.79
C GLY A 92 2.22 -4.71 2.50
N TYR A 93 1.31 -4.28 1.65
CA TYR A 93 1.18 -4.81 0.30
C TYR A 93 0.65 -3.79 -0.68
N SER A 94 0.97 -4.00 -1.95
CA SER A 94 0.37 -3.29 -3.07
C SER A 94 -0.11 -4.26 -4.13
N MET A 95 -1.14 -3.87 -4.90
CA MET A 95 -1.63 -4.64 -6.05
C MET A 95 -1.79 -3.73 -7.25
N LEU A 96 -1.07 -4.08 -8.31
CA LEU A 96 -1.19 -3.47 -9.63
C LEU A 96 -2.08 -4.34 -10.53
N ILE A 97 -2.92 -3.71 -11.36
CA ILE A 97 -3.75 -4.37 -12.38
C ILE A 97 -3.38 -3.78 -13.75
N ALA A 98 -2.84 -4.62 -14.63
CA ALA A 98 -2.42 -4.22 -15.96
C ALA A 98 -3.62 -3.96 -16.88
N GLY A 99 -3.53 -2.90 -17.65
CA GLY A 99 -4.49 -2.51 -18.67
C GLY A 99 -5.16 -1.17 -18.38
N ASP A 100 -5.71 -0.59 -19.45
CA ASP A 100 -6.45 0.67 -19.35
C ASP A 100 -7.79 0.45 -18.65
N PRO A 101 -8.31 1.47 -17.92
CA PRO A 101 -9.56 1.34 -17.20
C PRO A 101 -10.73 1.07 -18.16
N ALA A 102 -11.60 0.13 -17.78
CA ALA A 102 -12.82 -0.18 -18.51
C ALA A 102 -13.91 0.89 -18.30
N ASP A 103 -13.89 1.58 -17.16
CA ASP A 103 -14.82 2.68 -16.89
C ASP A 103 -14.49 3.89 -17.77
N ALA A 104 -15.47 4.33 -18.57
CA ALA A 104 -15.29 5.43 -19.52
C ALA A 104 -15.03 6.78 -18.81
N GLY A 105 -15.62 7.00 -17.64
CA GLY A 105 -15.41 8.21 -16.83
C GLY A 105 -13.98 8.28 -16.30
N VAL A 106 -13.47 7.17 -15.75
CA VAL A 106 -12.07 7.05 -15.32
C VAL A 106 -11.15 7.26 -16.52
N ARG A 107 -11.41 6.54 -17.65
CA ARG A 107 -10.58 6.63 -18.85
C ARG A 107 -10.49 8.05 -19.39
N SER A 108 -11.60 8.80 -19.41
CA SER A 108 -11.63 10.18 -19.90
C SER A 108 -10.92 11.19 -18.99
N SER A 109 -10.70 10.85 -17.73
CA SER A 109 -9.97 11.68 -16.76
C SER A 109 -8.45 11.53 -16.89
N LEU A 110 -7.96 10.43 -17.46
CA LEU A 110 -6.53 10.15 -17.58
C LEU A 110 -5.92 10.81 -18.82
N SER A 111 -4.66 11.23 -18.69
CA SER A 111 -3.93 11.96 -19.73
C SER A 111 -2.99 11.07 -20.55
N THR A 112 -2.53 9.96 -20.03
CA THR A 112 -1.43 9.17 -20.59
C THR A 112 -1.76 7.69 -20.62
N PHE A 113 -1.43 7.02 -21.74
CA PHE A 113 -1.67 5.60 -22.00
C PHE A 113 -0.45 4.91 -22.63
N PRO A 114 -0.23 3.58 -22.46
CA PRO A 114 -1.04 2.66 -21.67
C PRO A 114 -0.89 2.88 -20.17
N THR A 115 -1.91 2.49 -19.39
CA THR A 115 -1.95 2.69 -17.95
C THR A 115 -1.89 1.37 -17.19
N ILE A 116 -1.62 1.49 -15.89
CA ILE A 116 -1.77 0.42 -14.89
C ILE A 116 -2.49 0.98 -13.66
N GLU A 117 -3.41 0.21 -13.10
CA GLU A 117 -4.12 0.60 -11.89
C GLU A 117 -3.33 0.18 -10.64
N LEU A 118 -3.10 1.09 -9.71
CA LEU A 118 -2.73 0.76 -8.34
C LEU A 118 -4.04 0.53 -7.54
N SER A 119 -4.52 -0.70 -7.56
CA SER A 119 -5.82 -1.08 -7.01
C SER A 119 -5.82 -1.21 -5.49
N LYS A 120 -4.69 -1.62 -4.89
CA LYS A 120 -4.54 -1.77 -3.44
C LYS A 120 -3.18 -1.27 -3.01
N PHE A 121 -3.16 -0.52 -1.88
CA PHE A 121 -1.93 -0.04 -1.27
C PHE A 121 -2.15 0.15 0.24
N TYR A 122 -1.62 -0.75 1.03
CA TYR A 122 -1.83 -0.77 2.47
C TYR A 122 -0.53 -1.05 3.22
N VAL A 123 -0.32 -0.36 4.33
CA VAL A 123 0.80 -0.57 5.26
C VAL A 123 0.24 -0.56 6.68
N HIS A 124 0.67 -1.53 7.47
CA HIS A 124 0.23 -1.69 8.86
C HIS A 124 0.44 -0.38 9.64
N PRO A 125 -0.51 0.05 10.48
CA PRO A 125 -0.44 1.34 11.17
C PRO A 125 0.79 1.50 12.06
N ASP A 126 1.30 0.43 12.67
CA ASP A 126 2.50 0.45 13.52
C ASP A 126 3.78 0.88 12.79
N HIS A 127 3.74 0.86 11.46
CA HIS A 127 4.87 1.20 10.58
C HIS A 127 4.73 2.57 9.93
N HIS A 128 3.68 3.32 10.25
CA HIS A 128 3.49 4.67 9.74
C HIS A 128 4.62 5.61 10.25
N GLY A 129 5.09 6.50 9.37
CA GLY A 129 6.15 7.46 9.69
C GLY A 129 7.59 6.90 9.65
N ARG A 130 7.77 5.60 9.38
CA ARG A 130 9.10 4.95 9.34
C ARG A 130 9.70 4.82 7.94
N GLY A 131 9.07 5.42 6.92
CA GLY A 131 9.55 5.35 5.53
C GLY A 131 9.13 4.09 4.76
N GLN A 132 8.57 3.07 5.42
CA GLN A 132 8.20 1.78 4.81
C GLN A 132 7.17 1.93 3.69
N ALA A 133 6.15 2.79 3.87
CA ALA A 133 5.18 3.07 2.82
C ALA A 133 5.85 3.71 1.58
N SER A 134 6.84 4.60 1.77
CA SER A 134 7.58 5.19 0.64
C SER A 134 8.43 4.16 -0.08
N ALA A 135 9.05 3.22 0.65
CA ALA A 135 9.82 2.13 0.04
C ALA A 135 8.91 1.20 -0.78
N LEU A 136 7.74 0.81 -0.24
CA LEU A 136 6.76 0.01 -0.98
C LEU A 136 6.24 0.76 -2.21
N MET A 137 5.96 2.08 -2.10
CA MET A 137 5.52 2.89 -3.24
C MET A 137 6.58 2.91 -4.34
N GLN A 138 7.85 3.13 -4.00
CA GLN A 138 8.93 3.12 -4.96
C GLN A 138 9.01 1.78 -5.70
N ALA A 139 9.02 0.64 -5.00
CA ALA A 139 9.03 -0.68 -5.61
C ALA A 139 7.79 -0.93 -6.49
N THR A 140 6.63 -0.42 -6.07
CA THR A 140 5.38 -0.50 -6.84
C THR A 140 5.47 0.28 -8.16
N LEU A 141 6.01 1.50 -8.12
CA LEU A 141 6.21 2.32 -9.33
C LEU A 141 7.28 1.74 -10.26
N GLU A 142 8.34 1.14 -9.71
CA GLU A 142 9.33 0.39 -10.50
C GLU A 142 8.70 -0.81 -11.22
N ALA A 143 7.85 -1.59 -10.51
CA ALA A 143 7.13 -2.71 -11.12
C ALA A 143 6.13 -2.23 -12.20
N ALA A 144 5.45 -1.10 -11.97
CA ALA A 144 4.59 -0.48 -12.97
C ALA A 144 5.36 -0.06 -14.23
N ALA A 145 6.52 0.58 -14.07
CA ALA A 145 7.38 0.97 -15.20
C ALA A 145 7.88 -0.25 -15.99
N GLN A 146 8.27 -1.33 -15.30
CA GLN A 146 8.71 -2.59 -15.92
C GLN A 146 7.60 -3.29 -16.71
N SER A 147 6.32 -3.04 -16.39
CA SER A 147 5.18 -3.60 -17.15
C SER A 147 4.97 -2.94 -18.50
N GLY A 148 5.67 -1.85 -18.81
CA GLY A 148 5.49 -1.05 -20.02
C GLY A 148 4.37 -0.01 -19.91
N ALA A 149 3.76 0.16 -18.75
CA ALA A 149 2.82 1.26 -18.50
C ALA A 149 3.53 2.62 -18.59
N ARG A 150 2.81 3.62 -19.07
CA ARG A 150 3.29 5.01 -19.13
C ARG A 150 2.70 5.90 -18.05
N ALA A 151 1.65 5.44 -17.40
CA ALA A 151 1.07 6.09 -16.24
C ALA A 151 0.50 5.07 -15.25
N VAL A 152 0.53 5.43 -13.97
CA VAL A 152 -0.18 4.73 -12.91
C VAL A 152 -1.38 5.56 -12.49
N TRP A 153 -2.53 4.94 -12.35
CA TRP A 153 -3.70 5.61 -11.79
C TRP A 153 -4.24 4.85 -10.58
N LEU A 154 -4.95 5.54 -9.72
CA LEU A 154 -5.62 4.96 -8.55
C LEU A 154 -6.90 5.71 -8.22
N GLY A 155 -7.80 5.05 -7.48
CA GLY A 155 -8.91 5.66 -6.78
C GLY A 155 -8.66 5.68 -5.28
N THR A 156 -8.98 6.77 -4.61
CA THR A 156 -8.94 6.86 -3.14
C THR A 156 -10.07 7.73 -2.63
N ASN A 157 -10.66 7.34 -1.50
CA ASN A 157 -11.74 8.12 -0.90
C ASN A 157 -11.30 9.57 -0.68
N ASN A 158 -12.15 10.51 -1.09
CA ASN A 158 -11.83 11.95 -1.05
C ASN A 158 -11.72 12.50 0.39
N GLU A 159 -12.29 11.81 1.38
CA GLU A 159 -12.16 12.14 2.80
C GLU A 159 -10.88 11.56 3.43
N ASN A 160 -10.20 10.63 2.76
CA ASN A 160 -8.93 10.08 3.22
C ASN A 160 -7.77 11.03 2.91
N HIS A 161 -7.78 12.20 3.55
CA HIS A 161 -6.77 13.25 3.33
C HIS A 161 -5.34 12.79 3.61
N ARG A 162 -5.15 11.76 4.46
CA ARG A 162 -3.82 11.19 4.70
C ARG A 162 -3.32 10.46 3.46
N ALA A 163 -4.16 9.64 2.84
CA ALA A 163 -3.81 8.91 1.62
C ALA A 163 -3.58 9.88 0.45
N VAL A 164 -4.47 10.86 0.27
CA VAL A 164 -4.32 11.89 -0.78
C VAL A 164 -2.96 12.58 -0.67
N ARG A 165 -2.61 13.13 0.50
CA ARG A 165 -1.29 13.76 0.72
C ARG A 165 -0.11 12.81 0.52
N PHE A 166 -0.27 11.53 0.85
CA PHE A 166 0.77 10.53 0.61
C PHE A 166 1.00 10.34 -0.88
N TYR A 167 -0.06 10.18 -1.69
CA TYR A 167 0.07 10.02 -3.13
C TYR A 167 0.61 11.29 -3.81
N GLU A 168 0.13 12.48 -3.42
CA GLU A 168 0.65 13.76 -3.91
C GLU A 168 2.16 13.93 -3.64
N LYS A 169 2.62 13.53 -2.45
CA LYS A 169 4.06 13.52 -2.12
C LYS A 169 4.87 12.60 -3.05
N HIS A 170 4.25 11.57 -3.61
CA HIS A 170 4.89 10.66 -4.56
C HIS A 170 4.65 11.04 -6.03
N GLY A 171 4.14 12.25 -6.28
CA GLY A 171 4.00 12.82 -7.61
C GLY A 171 2.68 12.54 -8.31
N PHE A 172 1.72 11.91 -7.65
CA PHE A 172 0.37 11.76 -8.18
C PHE A 172 -0.36 13.10 -8.16
N THR A 173 -1.21 13.32 -9.15
CA THR A 173 -2.10 14.50 -9.23
C THR A 173 -3.54 14.05 -9.35
N THR A 174 -4.46 14.76 -8.71
CA THR A 174 -5.89 14.52 -8.85
C THR A 174 -6.35 14.97 -10.24
N VAL A 175 -6.92 14.06 -11.00
CA VAL A 175 -7.37 14.30 -12.38
C VAL A 175 -8.88 14.15 -12.58
N GLY A 176 -9.58 13.60 -11.60
CA GLY A 176 -11.03 13.40 -11.68
C GLY A 176 -11.63 12.85 -10.40
N VAL A 177 -12.90 12.48 -10.49
CA VAL A 177 -13.66 11.82 -9.43
C VAL A 177 -14.43 10.64 -9.98
N LYS A 178 -14.63 9.61 -9.15
CA LYS A 178 -15.49 8.47 -9.44
C LYS A 178 -16.30 8.10 -8.22
N THR A 179 -17.34 7.32 -8.40
CA THR A 179 -18.07 6.74 -7.27
C THR A 179 -17.51 5.36 -6.94
N PHE A 180 -17.51 5.02 -5.66
CA PHE A 180 -17.21 3.69 -5.15
C PHE A 180 -18.39 3.18 -4.34
N ARG A 181 -18.81 1.93 -4.55
CA ARG A 181 -19.89 1.31 -3.78
C ARG A 181 -19.31 0.45 -2.67
N LEU A 182 -19.73 0.74 -1.44
CA LEU A 182 -19.46 -0.09 -0.27
C LEU A 182 -20.79 -0.51 0.33
N GLY A 183 -21.19 -1.76 0.09
CA GLY A 183 -22.53 -2.24 0.45
C GLY A 183 -23.64 -1.41 -0.20
N ALA A 184 -24.52 -0.84 0.61
CA ALA A 184 -25.59 0.07 0.17
C ALA A 184 -25.10 1.53 0.02
N GLY A 185 -23.91 1.86 0.54
CA GLY A 185 -23.33 3.21 0.49
C GLY A 185 -22.70 3.51 -0.87
N VAL A 186 -22.68 4.79 -1.20
CA VAL A 186 -21.96 5.33 -2.37
C VAL A 186 -20.98 6.37 -1.85
N GLU A 187 -19.69 6.08 -2.02
CA GLU A 187 -18.59 6.93 -1.63
C GLU A 187 -18.07 7.68 -2.86
N ASN A 188 -17.36 8.79 -2.61
CA ASN A 188 -16.70 9.54 -3.67
C ASN A 188 -15.19 9.37 -3.56
N ASP A 189 -14.59 8.89 -4.63
CA ASP A 189 -13.14 8.76 -4.75
C ASP A 189 -12.57 9.84 -5.67
N PHE A 190 -11.42 10.39 -5.31
CA PHE A 190 -10.56 11.04 -6.27
C PHE A 190 -9.91 10.01 -7.19
N ILE A 191 -9.79 10.36 -8.47
CA ILE A 191 -8.92 9.67 -9.43
C ILE A 191 -7.60 10.42 -9.43
N LEU A 192 -6.51 9.72 -9.13
CA LEU A 192 -5.16 10.28 -9.18
C LEU A 192 -4.36 9.58 -10.27
N GLU A 193 -3.54 10.36 -10.98
CA GLU A 193 -2.64 9.87 -12.04
C GLU A 193 -1.20 10.28 -11.75
N LEU A 194 -0.26 9.39 -12.03
CA LEU A 194 1.17 9.64 -12.09
C LEU A 194 1.69 9.22 -13.47
N VAL A 195 2.21 10.16 -14.24
CA VAL A 195 2.93 9.85 -15.50
C VAL A 195 4.33 9.35 -15.15
N LEU A 196 4.65 8.14 -15.62
CA LEU A 196 5.95 7.51 -15.38
C LEU A 196 7.03 8.14 -16.28
N PRO A 197 8.26 8.26 -15.79
CA PRO A 197 9.38 8.70 -16.63
C PRO A 197 9.55 7.76 -17.83
N THR A 198 9.79 8.31 -18.99
CA THR A 198 10.15 7.51 -20.17
C THR A 198 11.52 6.87 -19.92
N PRO A 199 11.68 5.54 -20.13
CA PRO A 199 13.01 4.93 -20.05
C PRO A 199 13.98 5.65 -20.99
N PRO A 200 15.23 5.84 -20.59
CA PRO A 200 16.24 6.35 -21.51
C PRO A 200 16.35 5.39 -22.71
N ALA A 201 16.45 5.99 -23.91
CA ALA A 201 16.59 5.26 -25.17
C ALA A 201 17.91 4.48 -25.25
#